data_9a8315e9cd42ca8268acef5ca68a8fa4
#
_entry.id   9a8315e9cd42ca8268acef5ca68a8fa4
#
_cell.length_a   1.000
_cell.length_b   1.000
_cell.length_c   1.000
_cell.angle_alpha   90.00
_cell.angle_beta   90.00
_cell.angle_gamma   90.00
#
_symmetry.space_group_name_H-M   'P 1'
#
loop_
_entity.id
_entity.type
_entity.pdbx_description
1 polymer ?
#
loop_
_entity_poly.entity_id
_entity_poly.type
_entity_poly.pdbx_seq_one_letter_code
_entity_poly.pdbx_strand_id
1 'polypeptide(L)'
;MCETPWKTLERQLMKLRTRGLVVAVAIATAAGAFVAAPSQAASAARTVTIWSGANDAKSDNQSPIIAAWAKSQGITINTVYKKNVRDEFIKAVPDGKGPDLMVGAHDWTGQLVGAGVVAPVALGSLSSKFSAATRSGFTVSGKLYGMPIFSENIALIWNKRDGEDPAGKSFMDLVNSKNGLAITRDLTSGDPYHWSSIASSYGLTLFTRDKSGWTTKLGYGETGSDAYANFLAGDAKKIIRPADGWDQSACTLQKGAYIISGPWMYNHGQDTISGCSAKPLKASEMGIAPIPSLGGKKVSQFSGVYGYWMSSKVSGQPNAVSVGKVLRYVGSADFQLALNKAGNNIPVNQDALRLMSDKNLAAFGQAGVNALPMPSYVFMDTVWSKIGSAEAAILAGKYTGTPGDFLRKAVAAAQAAIDTK
;
A
#
# COMPACT_ATOMS: atom_id res chain seq x y z
N MET A 1 57.24 -38.00 9.15
CA MET A 1 56.03 -38.73 8.77
C MET A 1 54.98 -38.40 9.79
N CYS A 2 54.06 -37.46 9.43
CA CYS A 2 52.96 -37.01 10.30
C CYS A 2 51.77 -37.96 10.12
N GLU A 3 51.38 -38.61 11.20
CA GLU A 3 50.12 -39.39 11.22
C GLU A 3 48.92 -38.48 11.38
N THR A 4 47.89 -38.72 10.58
CA THR A 4 46.65 -37.92 10.48
C THR A 4 45.68 -38.19 11.66
N PRO A 5 44.89 -37.21 12.09
CA PRO A 5 44.04 -37.24 13.31
C PRO A 5 42.86 -38.23 13.32
N TRP A 6 42.64 -38.98 12.26
CA TRP A 6 41.45 -39.86 12.13
C TRP A 6 41.57 -41.19 12.84
N LYS A 7 42.80 -41.69 13.14
CA LYS A 7 42.99 -42.99 13.80
C LYS A 7 42.77 -43.00 15.31
N THR A 8 42.64 -41.83 15.93
CA THR A 8 42.44 -41.73 17.39
C THR A 8 40.95 -41.82 17.76
N LEU A 9 40.05 -41.52 16.84
CA LEU A 9 38.59 -41.52 17.10
C LEU A 9 37.97 -42.93 17.03
N GLU A 10 38.52 -43.82 16.22
CA GLU A 10 37.99 -45.20 16.12
C GLU A 10 38.35 -46.07 17.35
N ARG A 11 39.41 -45.77 18.08
CA ARG A 11 39.77 -46.52 19.30
C ARG A 11 38.96 -46.14 20.54
N GLN A 12 38.25 -45.02 20.53
CA GLN A 12 37.38 -44.63 21.67
C GLN A 12 35.96 -45.17 21.56
N LEU A 13 35.49 -45.52 20.36
CA LEU A 13 34.13 -46.04 20.12
C LEU A 13 33.99 -47.57 20.36
N MET A 14 35.10 -48.30 20.51
CA MET A 14 35.11 -49.75 20.68
C MET A 14 35.17 -50.23 22.16
N LYS A 15 35.22 -49.34 23.16
CA LYS A 15 35.29 -49.70 24.60
C LYS A 15 33.97 -49.53 25.39
N LEU A 16 32.86 -49.29 24.75
CA LEU A 16 31.56 -49.09 25.41
C LEU A 16 30.50 -50.17 25.11
N ARG A 17 30.94 -51.34 24.66
CA ARG A 17 30.08 -52.54 24.59
C ARG A 17 30.62 -53.63 25.52
N THR A 18 30.18 -53.62 26.77
CA THR A 18 29.93 -54.80 27.61
C THR A 18 29.85 -54.36 29.09
N ARG A 19 28.64 -54.17 29.56
CA ARG A 19 28.18 -54.47 30.91
C ARG A 19 26.67 -54.35 30.93
N GLY A 20 25.98 -55.49 30.79
CA GLY A 20 24.58 -55.59 30.99
C GLY A 20 24.23 -55.48 32.48
N LEU A 21 23.18 -54.72 32.76
CA LEU A 21 22.50 -54.84 34.05
C LEU A 21 20.99 -54.97 33.73
N VAL A 22 20.44 -56.13 33.99
CA VAL A 22 19.03 -56.45 33.94
C VAL A 22 18.38 -55.87 35.19
N VAL A 23 17.49 -54.86 35.02
CA VAL A 23 16.58 -54.46 36.11
C VAL A 23 15.15 -54.69 35.58
N ALA A 24 14.51 -55.67 36.12
CA ALA A 24 13.08 -55.90 35.90
C ALA A 24 12.27 -54.88 36.71
N VAL A 25 11.51 -54.02 36.05
CA VAL A 25 10.52 -53.12 36.66
C VAL A 25 9.14 -53.55 36.21
N ALA A 26 8.30 -53.88 37.18
CA ALA A 26 6.91 -54.28 37.03
C ALA A 26 6.09 -53.15 36.36
N ILE A 27 5.40 -53.46 35.26
CA ILE A 27 4.44 -52.56 34.60
C ILE A 27 3.10 -52.67 35.33
N ALA A 28 2.72 -51.62 36.07
CA ALA A 28 1.34 -51.39 36.47
C ALA A 28 0.63 -50.66 35.33
N THR A 29 -0.27 -51.35 34.63
CA THR A 29 -1.16 -50.75 33.63
C THR A 29 -2.26 -49.93 34.29
N ALA A 30 -2.07 -48.63 34.42
CA ALA A 30 -3.15 -47.67 34.62
C ALA A 30 -3.50 -47.06 33.23
N ALA A 31 -4.58 -47.55 32.63
CA ALA A 31 -5.18 -46.94 31.46
C ALA A 31 -5.86 -45.62 31.85
N GLY A 32 -5.09 -44.54 31.98
CA GLY A 32 -5.60 -43.19 32.05
C GLY A 32 -5.60 -42.59 30.63
N ALA A 33 -6.78 -42.34 30.10
CA ALA A 33 -6.93 -41.59 28.86
C ALA A 33 -6.40 -40.17 29.09
N PHE A 34 -5.13 -39.93 28.76
CA PHE A 34 -4.60 -38.56 28.58
C PHE A 34 -5.24 -37.95 27.33
N VAL A 35 -6.37 -37.26 27.52
CA VAL A 35 -6.77 -36.25 26.57
C VAL A 35 -5.72 -35.14 26.68
N ALA A 36 -4.71 -35.18 25.81
CA ALA A 36 -3.69 -34.12 25.72
C ALA A 36 -4.42 -32.85 25.28
N ALA A 37 -4.66 -31.94 26.21
CA ALA A 37 -5.03 -30.59 25.87
C ALA A 37 -3.96 -30.04 24.90
N PRO A 38 -4.33 -29.41 23.77
CA PRO A 38 -3.36 -28.84 22.86
C PRO A 38 -2.48 -27.87 23.64
N SER A 39 -1.16 -28.08 23.62
CA SER A 39 -0.24 -27.24 24.36
C SER A 39 -0.36 -25.79 23.88
N GLN A 40 -0.23 -24.83 24.79
CA GLN A 40 -0.21 -23.40 24.42
C GLN A 40 0.79 -23.12 23.30
N ALA A 41 1.91 -23.83 23.26
CA ALA A 41 2.91 -23.77 22.22
C ALA A 41 2.36 -24.21 20.84
N ALA A 42 1.53 -25.25 20.76
CA ALA A 42 0.90 -25.69 19.52
C ALA A 42 -0.15 -24.68 19.02
N SER A 43 -0.85 -24.01 19.94
CA SER A 43 -1.77 -22.93 19.60
C SER A 43 -1.02 -21.67 19.10
N ALA A 44 0.06 -21.28 19.78
CA ALA A 44 0.90 -20.14 19.37
C ALA A 44 1.53 -20.37 17.99
N ALA A 45 1.98 -21.58 17.66
CA ALA A 45 2.56 -21.93 16.35
C ALA A 45 1.54 -21.79 15.19
N ARG A 46 0.25 -21.69 15.48
CA ARG A 46 -0.83 -21.58 14.48
C ARG A 46 -1.51 -20.22 14.45
N THR A 47 -1.12 -19.29 15.28
CA THR A 47 -1.69 -17.93 15.29
C THR A 47 -0.81 -16.98 14.50
N VAL A 48 -1.41 -16.21 13.59
CA VAL A 48 -0.76 -15.15 12.83
C VAL A 48 -1.46 -13.83 13.11
N THR A 49 -0.70 -12.86 13.62
CA THR A 49 -1.19 -11.51 13.91
C THR A 49 -0.89 -10.58 12.73
N ILE A 50 -1.91 -9.88 12.25
CA ILE A 50 -1.84 -8.93 11.14
C ILE A 50 -2.23 -7.55 11.65
N TRP A 51 -1.43 -6.52 11.36
CA TRP A 51 -1.84 -5.14 11.56
C TRP A 51 -2.32 -4.53 10.25
N SER A 52 -3.51 -3.92 10.29
CA SER A 52 -4.17 -3.25 9.17
C SER A 52 -4.43 -1.79 9.50
N GLY A 53 -4.28 -0.90 8.50
CA GLY A 53 -4.66 0.51 8.58
C GLY A 53 -6.14 0.76 8.26
N ALA A 54 -6.95 -0.27 8.03
CA ALA A 54 -8.39 -0.12 7.92
C ALA A 54 -8.99 0.43 9.23
N ASN A 55 -10.08 1.19 9.12
CA ASN A 55 -10.69 1.81 10.29
C ASN A 55 -11.27 0.76 11.26
N ASP A 56 -11.85 -0.29 10.72
CA ASP A 56 -12.49 -1.39 11.46
C ASP A 56 -12.64 -2.64 10.58
N ALA A 57 -13.26 -3.67 11.14
CA ALA A 57 -13.52 -4.92 10.43
C ALA A 57 -14.48 -4.77 9.24
N LYS A 58 -15.33 -3.74 9.19
CA LYS A 58 -16.29 -3.54 8.10
C LYS A 58 -15.60 -2.93 6.86
N SER A 59 -14.59 -2.10 7.09
CA SER A 59 -13.78 -1.49 6.03
C SER A 59 -12.63 -2.37 5.56
N ASP A 60 -12.38 -3.52 6.22
CA ASP A 60 -11.32 -4.48 5.88
C ASP A 60 -11.84 -5.64 5.04
N ASN A 61 -11.67 -5.55 3.73
CA ASN A 61 -12.03 -6.62 2.80
C ASN A 61 -11.03 -7.77 2.75
N GLN A 62 -9.84 -7.63 3.35
CA GLN A 62 -8.74 -8.59 3.24
C GLN A 62 -8.80 -9.65 4.34
N SER A 63 -8.94 -9.23 5.58
CA SER A 63 -8.89 -10.12 6.75
C SER A 63 -9.95 -11.23 6.75
N PRO A 64 -11.22 -10.99 6.34
CA PRO A 64 -12.21 -12.06 6.23
C PRO A 64 -11.80 -13.14 5.22
N ILE A 65 -11.23 -12.76 4.07
CA ILE A 65 -10.78 -13.69 3.04
C ILE A 65 -9.60 -14.51 3.57
N ILE A 66 -8.62 -13.86 4.21
CA ILE A 66 -7.45 -14.53 4.77
C ILE A 66 -7.90 -15.50 5.89
N ALA A 67 -8.79 -15.07 6.79
CA ALA A 67 -9.27 -15.87 7.91
C ALA A 67 -10.02 -17.12 7.43
N ALA A 68 -10.88 -17.00 6.42
CA ALA A 68 -11.60 -18.13 5.83
C ALA A 68 -10.66 -19.19 5.26
N TRP A 69 -9.65 -18.78 4.48
CA TRP A 69 -8.63 -19.70 3.98
C TRP A 69 -7.76 -20.27 5.11
N ALA A 70 -7.29 -19.44 6.03
CA ALA A 70 -6.40 -19.84 7.12
C ALA A 70 -7.05 -20.91 8.01
N LYS A 71 -8.36 -20.80 8.25
CA LYS A 71 -9.14 -21.82 9.00
C LYS A 71 -9.02 -23.20 8.35
N SER A 72 -9.07 -23.30 7.02
CA SER A 72 -8.88 -24.59 6.31
C SER A 72 -7.47 -25.16 6.46
N GLN A 73 -6.49 -24.32 6.81
CA GLN A 73 -5.09 -24.69 7.08
C GLN A 73 -4.79 -24.92 8.57
N GLY A 74 -5.80 -24.83 9.43
CA GLY A 74 -5.65 -24.91 10.88
C GLY A 74 -4.89 -23.72 11.46
N ILE A 75 -4.90 -22.55 10.78
CA ILE A 75 -4.26 -21.31 11.20
C ILE A 75 -5.33 -20.34 11.71
N THR A 76 -5.06 -19.68 12.83
CA THR A 76 -5.88 -18.61 13.40
C THR A 76 -5.32 -17.26 12.97
N ILE A 77 -6.16 -16.37 12.44
CA ILE A 77 -5.80 -14.99 12.12
C ILE A 77 -6.30 -14.07 13.22
N ASN A 78 -5.39 -13.22 13.72
CA ASN A 78 -5.70 -12.15 14.65
C ASN A 78 -5.41 -10.81 13.95
N THR A 79 -6.45 -10.10 13.48
CA THR A 79 -6.30 -8.78 12.86
C THR A 79 -6.47 -7.69 13.89
N VAL A 80 -5.52 -6.75 13.92
CA VAL A 80 -5.53 -5.56 14.79
C VAL A 80 -5.55 -4.31 13.92
N TYR A 81 -6.52 -3.45 14.12
CA TYR A 81 -6.68 -2.20 13.39
C TYR A 81 -5.93 -1.06 14.07
N LYS A 82 -5.16 -0.31 13.29
CA LYS A 82 -4.26 0.75 13.76
C LYS A 82 -4.41 1.99 12.89
N LYS A 83 -4.76 3.12 13.49
CA LYS A 83 -4.89 4.38 12.76
C LYS A 83 -3.57 4.81 12.09
N ASN A 84 -2.44 4.65 12.77
CA ASN A 84 -1.11 4.98 12.28
C ASN A 84 -0.26 3.71 12.19
N VAL A 85 -0.74 2.73 11.40
CA VAL A 85 -0.21 1.35 11.36
C VAL A 85 1.30 1.32 11.09
N ARG A 86 1.82 2.14 10.16
CA ARG A 86 3.24 2.21 9.81
C ARG A 86 4.09 2.62 11.01
N ASP A 87 3.77 3.77 11.63
CA ASP A 87 4.57 4.35 12.70
C ASP A 87 4.50 3.51 13.98
N GLU A 88 3.32 2.94 14.25
CA GLU A 88 3.14 2.01 15.37
C GLU A 88 3.93 0.71 15.14
N PHE A 89 3.98 0.18 13.90
CA PHE A 89 4.76 -0.99 13.54
C PHE A 89 6.27 -0.75 13.76
N ILE A 90 6.78 0.40 13.27
CA ILE A 90 8.20 0.79 13.43
C ILE A 90 8.59 0.83 14.92
N LYS A 91 7.70 1.32 15.78
CA LYS A 91 7.95 1.40 17.23
C LYS A 91 7.83 0.05 17.91
N ALA A 92 6.84 -0.77 17.54
CA ALA A 92 6.50 -1.98 18.29
C ALA A 92 7.41 -3.18 17.95
N VAL A 93 7.89 -3.29 16.71
CA VAL A 93 8.70 -4.46 16.29
C VAL A 93 10.02 -4.57 17.07
N PRO A 94 10.82 -3.51 17.29
CA PRO A 94 12.03 -3.61 18.09
C PRO A 94 11.78 -4.12 19.51
N ASP A 95 10.65 -3.72 20.11
CA ASP A 95 10.24 -4.13 21.46
C ASP A 95 9.66 -5.55 21.55
N GLY A 96 9.56 -6.28 20.42
CA GLY A 96 8.92 -7.58 20.36
C GLY A 96 7.39 -7.56 20.53
N LYS A 97 6.76 -6.38 20.42
CA LYS A 97 5.30 -6.17 20.58
C LYS A 97 4.58 -5.98 19.24
N GLY A 98 5.30 -6.03 18.13
CA GLY A 98 4.75 -5.90 16.79
C GLY A 98 3.98 -7.14 16.32
N PRO A 99 3.24 -7.03 15.19
CA PRO A 99 2.56 -8.16 14.55
C PRO A 99 3.56 -9.05 13.80
N ASP A 100 3.05 -10.15 13.26
CA ASP A 100 3.80 -10.99 12.32
C ASP A 100 3.82 -10.39 10.91
N LEU A 101 2.68 -9.84 10.49
CA LEU A 101 2.49 -9.20 9.19
C LEU A 101 1.86 -7.82 9.35
N MET A 102 2.24 -6.91 8.46
CA MET A 102 1.58 -5.60 8.30
C MET A 102 1.21 -5.40 6.83
N VAL A 103 0.07 -4.78 6.55
CA VAL A 103 -0.35 -4.39 5.20
C VAL A 103 -0.30 -2.89 5.00
N GLY A 104 0.09 -2.45 3.80
CA GLY A 104 0.15 -1.03 3.45
C GLY A 104 0.73 -0.74 2.07
N ALA A 105 1.01 0.53 1.79
CA ALA A 105 1.48 1.02 0.50
C ALA A 105 3.01 0.86 0.33
N HIS A 106 3.43 0.50 -0.87
CA HIS A 106 4.83 0.14 -1.17
C HIS A 106 5.87 1.23 -0.90
N ASP A 107 5.49 2.51 -0.95
CA ASP A 107 6.39 3.64 -0.68
C ASP A 107 6.93 3.66 0.76
N TRP A 108 6.33 2.88 1.67
CA TRP A 108 6.85 2.68 3.03
C TRP A 108 8.06 1.75 3.10
N THR A 109 8.31 0.96 2.05
CA THR A 109 9.34 -0.10 2.07
C THR A 109 10.71 0.43 2.48
N GLY A 110 11.13 1.56 1.93
CA GLY A 110 12.45 2.15 2.26
C GLY A 110 12.57 2.51 3.74
N GLN A 111 11.54 3.12 4.31
CA GLN A 111 11.52 3.49 5.72
C GLN A 111 11.50 2.25 6.63
N LEU A 112 10.69 1.24 6.30
CA LEU A 112 10.60 -0.01 7.06
C LEU A 112 11.93 -0.79 7.05
N VAL A 113 12.58 -0.84 5.88
CA VAL A 113 13.90 -1.47 5.73
C VAL A 113 14.98 -0.68 6.47
N GLY A 114 14.98 0.65 6.34
CA GLY A 114 15.90 1.53 7.06
C GLY A 114 15.78 1.42 8.59
N ALA A 115 14.57 1.21 9.09
CA ALA A 115 14.31 0.96 10.51
C ALA A 115 14.62 -0.48 10.96
N GLY A 116 14.96 -1.41 10.04
CA GLY A 116 15.28 -2.80 10.37
C GLY A 116 14.10 -3.64 10.88
N VAL A 117 12.86 -3.20 10.62
CA VAL A 117 11.65 -3.82 11.20
C VAL A 117 11.01 -4.87 10.29
N VAL A 118 11.47 -5.04 9.06
CA VAL A 118 10.95 -6.02 8.09
C VAL A 118 12.02 -7.00 7.63
N ALA A 119 11.60 -8.23 7.35
CA ALA A 119 12.45 -9.28 6.82
C ALA A 119 12.32 -9.41 5.29
N PRO A 120 13.39 -9.82 4.57
CA PRO A 120 13.29 -10.15 3.16
C PRO A 120 12.29 -11.28 2.89
N VAL A 121 11.60 -11.20 1.76
CA VAL A 121 10.59 -12.16 1.32
C VAL A 121 11.06 -12.88 0.07
N ALA A 122 10.96 -14.21 0.07
CA ALA A 122 11.19 -15.04 -1.11
C ALA A 122 9.86 -15.35 -1.82
N LEU A 123 9.70 -14.89 -3.05
CA LEU A 123 8.49 -15.16 -3.85
C LEU A 123 8.41 -16.61 -4.34
N GLY A 124 9.55 -17.30 -4.51
CA GLY A 124 9.57 -18.64 -5.08
C GLY A 124 8.89 -18.68 -6.47
N SER A 125 7.94 -19.59 -6.67
CA SER A 125 7.17 -19.72 -7.91
C SER A 125 6.29 -18.50 -8.24
N LEU A 126 5.99 -17.64 -7.27
CA LEU A 126 5.23 -16.41 -7.50
C LEU A 126 6.07 -15.33 -8.19
N SER A 127 7.39 -15.46 -8.29
CA SER A 127 8.26 -14.43 -8.87
C SER A 127 7.87 -14.07 -10.31
N SER A 128 7.52 -15.06 -11.13
CA SER A 128 7.07 -14.87 -12.51
C SER A 128 5.64 -14.34 -12.63
N LYS A 129 4.89 -14.29 -11.52
CA LYS A 129 3.50 -13.82 -11.50
C LYS A 129 3.37 -12.32 -11.26
N PHE A 130 4.46 -11.63 -10.92
CA PHE A 130 4.49 -10.18 -10.72
C PHE A 130 5.41 -9.50 -11.72
N SER A 131 4.98 -8.36 -12.27
CA SER A 131 5.81 -7.55 -13.15
C SER A 131 7.07 -7.02 -12.43
N ALA A 132 8.10 -6.67 -13.19
CA ALA A 132 9.30 -6.02 -12.62
C ALA A 132 8.94 -4.71 -11.91
N ALA A 133 8.04 -3.91 -12.48
CA ALA A 133 7.54 -2.66 -11.88
C ALA A 133 6.86 -2.90 -10.54
N THR A 134 5.97 -3.91 -10.45
CA THR A 134 5.31 -4.29 -9.19
C THR A 134 6.32 -4.67 -8.11
N ARG A 135 7.32 -5.47 -8.47
CA ARG A 135 8.35 -5.93 -7.52
C ARG A 135 9.28 -4.81 -7.08
N SER A 136 9.60 -3.87 -7.98
CA SER A 136 10.54 -2.77 -7.66
C SER A 136 10.08 -1.90 -6.50
N GLY A 137 8.76 -1.70 -6.32
CA GLY A 137 8.18 -0.96 -5.20
C GLY A 137 8.50 -1.55 -3.82
N PHE A 138 8.75 -2.87 -3.76
CA PHE A 138 9.10 -3.58 -2.53
C PHE A 138 10.56 -4.01 -2.47
N THR A 139 11.40 -3.51 -3.39
CA THR A 139 12.81 -3.91 -3.50
C THR A 139 13.74 -2.80 -3.00
N VAL A 140 14.58 -3.11 -2.04
CA VAL A 140 15.63 -2.22 -1.52
C VAL A 140 16.96 -2.97 -1.57
N SER A 141 17.99 -2.36 -2.14
CA SER A 141 19.33 -2.96 -2.29
C SER A 141 19.30 -4.39 -2.87
N GLY A 142 18.47 -4.60 -3.91
CA GLY A 142 18.32 -5.87 -4.62
C GLY A 142 17.55 -6.97 -3.87
N LYS A 143 17.05 -6.71 -2.66
CA LYS A 143 16.24 -7.66 -1.88
C LYS A 143 14.79 -7.22 -1.85
N LEU A 144 13.88 -8.17 -2.05
CA LEU A 144 12.44 -7.94 -1.93
C LEU A 144 12.00 -8.07 -0.47
N TYR A 145 11.18 -7.14 0.04
CA TYR A 145 10.73 -7.10 1.43
C TYR A 145 9.21 -7.21 1.60
N GLY A 146 8.43 -7.10 0.55
CA GLY A 146 6.97 -7.19 0.63
C GLY A 146 6.37 -8.15 -0.40
N MET A 147 5.20 -8.69 -0.08
CA MET A 147 4.38 -9.50 -0.98
C MET A 147 3.32 -8.60 -1.62
N PRO A 148 3.41 -8.29 -2.93
CA PRO A 148 2.43 -7.44 -3.60
C PRO A 148 1.05 -8.09 -3.68
N ILE A 149 -0.03 -7.30 -3.52
CA ILE A 149 -1.40 -7.83 -3.55
C ILE A 149 -2.34 -7.13 -4.53
N PHE A 150 -2.29 -5.81 -4.64
CA PHE A 150 -3.06 -5.06 -5.63
C PHE A 150 -2.35 -3.77 -6.02
N SER A 151 -2.70 -3.22 -7.17
CA SER A 151 -2.25 -1.90 -7.62
C SER A 151 -3.40 -0.90 -7.63
N GLU A 152 -3.03 0.36 -7.60
CA GLU A 152 -3.94 1.48 -7.69
C GLU A 152 -3.29 2.66 -8.42
N ASN A 153 -4.11 3.46 -9.07
CA ASN A 153 -3.76 4.78 -9.58
C ASN A 153 -4.99 5.67 -9.54
N ILE A 154 -4.77 6.97 -9.50
CA ILE A 154 -5.86 7.92 -9.62
C ILE A 154 -6.29 8.07 -11.09
N ALA A 155 -7.57 8.38 -11.27
CA ALA A 155 -8.20 8.64 -12.55
C ALA A 155 -9.33 9.67 -12.37
N LEU A 156 -9.97 10.08 -13.44
CA LEU A 156 -11.20 10.82 -13.39
C LEU A 156 -12.37 9.83 -13.21
N ILE A 157 -13.11 9.97 -12.10
CA ILE A 157 -14.34 9.22 -11.83
C ILE A 157 -15.51 10.14 -12.08
N TRP A 158 -16.56 9.66 -12.72
CA TRP A 158 -17.74 10.46 -13.00
C TRP A 158 -19.04 9.69 -12.80
N ASN A 159 -20.07 10.42 -12.41
CA ASN A 159 -21.42 9.91 -12.19
C ASN A 159 -22.20 9.95 -13.50
N LYS A 160 -22.51 8.78 -14.10
CA LYS A 160 -23.27 8.66 -15.35
C LYS A 160 -24.74 9.04 -15.21
N ARG A 161 -25.26 9.01 -13.98
CA ARG A 161 -26.66 9.34 -13.71
C ARG A 161 -26.94 10.84 -13.86
N ASP A 162 -25.99 11.68 -13.36
CA ASP A 162 -26.20 13.12 -13.23
C ASP A 162 -25.14 13.97 -13.94
N GLY A 163 -24.07 13.34 -14.46
CA GLY A 163 -22.96 13.97 -15.17
C GLY A 163 -22.94 13.61 -16.66
N GLU A 164 -22.18 14.36 -17.43
CA GLU A 164 -21.95 14.12 -18.86
C GLU A 164 -20.69 13.33 -19.08
N ASP A 165 -20.59 12.58 -20.20
CA ASP A 165 -19.38 11.86 -20.57
C ASP A 165 -18.19 12.84 -20.71
N PRO A 166 -17.07 12.61 -20.01
CA PRO A 166 -15.90 13.48 -20.09
C PRO A 166 -15.08 13.32 -21.38
N ALA A 167 -15.44 12.38 -22.25
CA ALA A 167 -14.68 12.14 -23.49
C ALA A 167 -14.60 13.40 -24.35
N GLY A 168 -13.38 13.79 -24.73
CA GLY A 168 -13.11 14.99 -25.53
C GLY A 168 -13.24 16.33 -24.80
N LYS A 169 -13.59 16.33 -23.51
CA LYS A 169 -13.66 17.55 -22.70
C LYS A 169 -12.26 17.94 -22.18
N SER A 170 -12.01 19.25 -22.18
CA SER A 170 -10.82 19.80 -21.50
C SER A 170 -11.02 19.79 -19.98
N PHE A 171 -9.94 19.99 -19.23
CA PHE A 171 -10.02 20.14 -17.77
C PHE A 171 -11.00 21.27 -17.36
N MET A 172 -10.95 22.39 -18.06
CA MET A 172 -11.80 23.55 -17.77
C MET A 172 -13.28 23.31 -18.15
N ASP A 173 -13.57 22.49 -19.16
CA ASP A 173 -14.95 22.09 -19.46
C ASP A 173 -15.55 21.27 -18.30
N LEU A 174 -14.76 20.40 -17.66
CA LEU A 174 -15.20 19.65 -16.49
C LEU A 174 -15.43 20.57 -15.28
N VAL A 175 -14.55 21.53 -15.07
CA VAL A 175 -14.67 22.54 -14.01
C VAL A 175 -15.93 23.38 -14.18
N ASN A 176 -16.19 23.84 -15.40
CA ASN A 176 -17.30 24.72 -15.72
C ASN A 176 -18.62 23.95 -15.96
N SER A 177 -18.61 22.64 -15.89
CA SER A 177 -19.82 21.83 -15.98
C SER A 177 -20.80 22.15 -14.83
N LYS A 178 -22.07 21.80 -15.00
CA LYS A 178 -23.13 22.05 -14.02
C LYS A 178 -22.72 21.62 -12.58
N ASN A 179 -22.12 20.45 -12.45
CA ASN A 179 -21.76 19.86 -11.15
C ASN A 179 -20.29 20.10 -10.77
N GLY A 180 -19.46 20.51 -11.72
CA GLY A 180 -18.06 20.87 -11.54
C GLY A 180 -17.12 19.67 -11.32
N LEU A 181 -15.87 19.97 -11.03
CA LEU A 181 -14.79 19.02 -10.77
C LEU A 181 -14.35 19.12 -9.32
N ALA A 182 -14.04 17.98 -8.71
CA ALA A 182 -13.46 17.88 -7.38
C ALA A 182 -12.14 17.10 -7.43
N ILE A 183 -11.24 17.40 -6.50
CA ILE A 183 -10.05 16.61 -6.17
C ILE A 183 -10.09 16.39 -4.67
N THR A 184 -9.93 15.15 -4.21
CA THR A 184 -9.80 14.86 -2.78
C THR A 184 -8.60 15.64 -2.22
N ARG A 185 -8.78 16.31 -1.09
CA ARG A 185 -7.77 17.17 -0.49
C ARG A 185 -7.77 17.05 1.03
N ASP A 186 -6.63 17.34 1.61
CA ASP A 186 -6.44 17.59 3.04
C ASP A 186 -5.89 19.01 3.20
N LEU A 187 -6.66 19.88 3.82
CA LEU A 187 -6.27 21.30 4.01
C LEU A 187 -5.27 21.49 5.16
N THR A 188 -4.94 20.44 5.90
CA THR A 188 -4.01 20.49 7.04
C THR A 188 -2.64 19.98 6.65
N SER A 189 -2.58 18.75 6.14
CA SER A 189 -1.33 18.08 5.79
C SER A 189 -1.04 18.09 4.28
N GLY A 190 -2.03 18.48 3.47
CA GLY A 190 -1.98 18.40 2.02
C GLY A 190 -2.18 16.98 1.49
N ASP A 191 -2.27 16.86 0.19
CA ASP A 191 -2.44 15.57 -0.48
C ASP A 191 -1.68 15.52 -1.81
N PRO A 192 -0.34 15.50 -1.79
CA PRO A 192 0.46 15.50 -3.01
C PRO A 192 0.18 14.29 -3.92
N TYR A 193 -0.36 13.20 -3.37
CA TYR A 193 -0.72 12.02 -4.16
C TYR A 193 -1.82 12.34 -5.18
N HIS A 194 -2.94 12.91 -4.75
CA HIS A 194 -4.05 13.30 -5.64
C HIS A 194 -3.66 14.48 -6.54
N TRP A 195 -2.92 15.46 -6.00
CA TRP A 195 -2.52 16.66 -6.73
C TRP A 195 -1.37 16.42 -7.72
N SER A 196 -0.66 15.29 -7.63
CA SER A 196 0.42 14.94 -8.57
C SER A 196 -0.01 14.95 -10.03
N SER A 197 -1.26 14.56 -10.32
CA SER A 197 -1.81 14.57 -11.68
C SER A 197 -1.85 15.99 -12.25
N ILE A 198 -2.23 16.98 -11.44
CA ILE A 198 -2.27 18.39 -11.84
C ILE A 198 -0.85 18.94 -11.94
N ALA A 199 0.00 18.69 -10.94
CA ALA A 199 1.40 19.10 -10.97
C ALA A 199 2.11 18.58 -12.22
N SER A 200 1.90 17.32 -12.59
CA SER A 200 2.50 16.72 -13.79
C SER A 200 2.02 17.39 -15.10
N SER A 201 0.80 17.89 -15.14
CA SER A 201 0.29 18.65 -16.30
C SER A 201 1.02 19.97 -16.53
N TYR A 202 1.68 20.51 -15.50
CA TYR A 202 2.61 21.64 -15.59
C TYR A 202 4.07 21.21 -15.82
N GLY A 203 4.33 19.90 -15.95
CA GLY A 203 5.66 19.35 -16.17
C GLY A 203 6.42 19.02 -14.88
N LEU A 204 5.76 19.09 -13.73
CA LEU A 204 6.36 18.76 -12.44
C LEU A 204 6.24 17.27 -12.12
N THR A 205 7.29 16.72 -11.55
CA THR A 205 7.28 15.38 -10.93
C THR A 205 7.81 15.51 -9.50
N LEU A 206 7.37 14.65 -8.59
CA LEU A 206 7.81 14.75 -7.20
C LEU A 206 9.33 14.62 -7.09
N PHE A 207 9.91 13.67 -7.82
CA PHE A 207 11.36 13.53 -8.00
C PHE A 207 11.73 13.66 -9.49
N THR A 208 12.92 14.11 -9.77
CA THR A 208 13.46 14.07 -11.14
C THR A 208 13.78 12.62 -11.55
N ARG A 209 13.91 12.39 -12.85
CA ARG A 209 14.25 11.07 -13.40
C ARG A 209 15.42 11.19 -14.35
N ASP A 210 16.27 10.18 -14.34
CA ASP A 210 17.33 9.97 -15.31
C ASP A 210 17.17 8.63 -16.04
N LYS A 211 18.20 8.17 -16.74
CA LYS A 211 18.21 6.90 -17.47
C LYS A 211 18.09 5.67 -16.57
N SER A 212 18.46 5.79 -15.30
CA SER A 212 18.39 4.72 -14.29
C SER A 212 17.06 4.68 -13.52
N GLY A 213 16.23 5.72 -13.65
CA GLY A 213 14.92 5.82 -13.00
C GLY A 213 14.76 7.09 -12.17
N TRP A 214 14.15 6.97 -10.99
CA TRP A 214 13.99 8.07 -10.06
C TRP A 214 15.34 8.46 -9.42
N THR A 215 15.58 9.75 -9.32
CA THR A 215 16.69 10.33 -8.55
C THR A 215 16.20 10.76 -7.17
N THR A 216 17.10 11.15 -6.26
CA THR A 216 16.74 11.75 -4.97
C THR A 216 16.48 13.26 -5.04
N LYS A 217 16.62 13.87 -6.23
CA LYS A 217 16.36 15.31 -6.44
C LYS A 217 14.86 15.56 -6.62
N LEU A 218 14.30 16.46 -5.83
CA LEU A 218 12.90 16.88 -5.94
C LEU A 218 12.69 17.72 -7.22
N GLY A 219 11.61 17.42 -7.95
CA GLY A 219 11.28 18.07 -9.21
C GLY A 219 10.28 19.23 -9.10
N TYR A 220 9.68 19.45 -7.94
CA TYR A 220 8.73 20.55 -7.69
C TYR A 220 9.39 21.94 -7.65
N GLY A 221 10.71 22.02 -7.67
CA GLY A 221 11.46 23.28 -7.81
C GLY A 221 11.81 23.67 -9.26
N GLU A 222 11.45 22.83 -10.22
CA GLU A 222 11.78 22.98 -11.63
C GLU A 222 10.83 23.93 -12.39
N THR A 223 11.05 24.08 -13.71
CA THR A 223 10.17 24.85 -14.59
C THR A 223 8.72 24.35 -14.49
N GLY A 224 7.78 25.26 -14.29
CA GLY A 224 6.36 24.94 -14.07
C GLY A 224 5.89 25.18 -12.64
N SER A 225 6.79 25.26 -11.66
CA SER A 225 6.45 25.47 -10.24
C SER A 225 5.63 26.73 -10.02
N ASP A 226 5.99 27.85 -10.68
CA ASP A 226 5.25 29.09 -10.54
C ASP A 226 3.83 28.99 -11.09
N ALA A 227 3.66 28.38 -12.26
CA ALA A 227 2.35 28.20 -12.86
C ALA A 227 1.47 27.29 -12.00
N TYR A 228 2.02 26.20 -11.49
CA TYR A 228 1.31 25.28 -10.60
C TYR A 228 0.94 25.94 -9.26
N ALA A 229 1.89 26.63 -8.61
CA ALA A 229 1.63 27.32 -7.36
C ALA A 229 0.63 28.47 -7.50
N ASN A 230 0.66 29.23 -8.60
CA ASN A 230 -0.32 30.25 -8.93
C ASN A 230 -1.72 29.67 -9.16
N PHE A 231 -1.80 28.51 -9.84
CA PHE A 231 -3.07 27.77 -9.96
C PHE A 231 -3.62 27.37 -8.59
N LEU A 232 -2.81 26.80 -7.69
CA LEU A 232 -3.23 26.45 -6.34
C LEU A 232 -3.71 27.67 -5.56
N ALA A 233 -3.01 28.79 -5.64
CA ALA A 233 -3.34 30.03 -4.92
C ALA A 233 -4.63 30.69 -5.41
N GLY A 234 -4.89 30.61 -6.71
CA GLY A 234 -5.97 31.30 -7.40
C GLY A 234 -7.13 30.38 -7.80
N ASP A 235 -7.00 29.77 -8.95
CA ASP A 235 -8.10 29.10 -9.62
C ASP A 235 -8.54 27.80 -8.93
N ALA A 236 -7.62 27.06 -8.31
CA ALA A 236 -7.96 25.82 -7.60
C ALA A 236 -9.02 26.03 -6.52
N LYS A 237 -9.00 27.17 -5.82
CA LYS A 237 -9.99 27.52 -4.80
C LYS A 237 -11.39 27.77 -5.36
N LYS A 238 -11.47 28.34 -6.58
CA LYS A 238 -12.70 28.76 -7.20
C LYS A 238 -13.38 27.64 -7.98
N ILE A 239 -12.58 26.78 -8.59
CA ILE A 239 -13.01 25.82 -9.59
C ILE A 239 -13.17 24.40 -9.05
N ILE A 240 -12.46 24.03 -7.99
CA ILE A 240 -12.52 22.69 -7.43
C ILE A 240 -13.58 22.63 -6.34
N ARG A 241 -14.58 21.76 -6.53
CA ARG A 241 -15.65 21.53 -5.57
C ARG A 241 -15.09 21.02 -4.26
N PRO A 242 -15.70 21.35 -3.12
CA PRO A 242 -15.27 20.81 -1.83
C PRO A 242 -15.21 19.29 -1.84
N ALA A 243 -14.08 18.76 -1.43
CA ALA A 243 -13.82 17.32 -1.32
C ALA A 243 -12.84 17.08 -0.16
N ASP A 244 -13.12 17.71 1.01
CA ASP A 244 -12.30 17.61 2.21
C ASP A 244 -12.56 16.28 2.90
N GLY A 245 -11.63 15.33 2.73
CA GLY A 245 -11.77 13.97 3.23
C GLY A 245 -12.67 13.08 2.39
N TRP A 246 -12.83 11.85 2.85
CA TRP A 246 -13.45 10.75 2.09
C TRP A 246 -14.96 10.92 1.89
N ASP A 247 -15.70 11.19 2.96
CA ASP A 247 -17.16 11.28 2.93
C ASP A 247 -17.63 12.46 2.09
N GLN A 248 -16.99 13.62 2.23
CA GLN A 248 -17.35 14.78 1.42
C GLN A 248 -17.02 14.55 -0.06
N SER A 249 -15.90 13.88 -0.36
CA SER A 249 -15.52 13.49 -1.73
C SER A 249 -16.55 12.56 -2.35
N ALA A 250 -16.95 11.51 -1.62
CA ALA A 250 -17.97 10.56 -2.08
C ALA A 250 -19.34 11.24 -2.29
N CYS A 251 -19.77 12.08 -1.35
CA CYS A 251 -21.01 12.84 -1.49
C CYS A 251 -20.99 13.79 -2.70
N THR A 252 -19.85 14.43 -2.96
CA THR A 252 -19.65 15.31 -4.11
C THR A 252 -19.78 14.54 -5.44
N LEU A 253 -19.19 13.34 -5.52
CA LEU A 253 -19.36 12.43 -6.66
C LEU A 253 -20.83 12.00 -6.82
N GLN A 254 -21.51 11.62 -5.73
CA GLN A 254 -22.91 11.21 -5.73
C GLN A 254 -23.85 12.34 -6.20
N LYS A 255 -23.48 13.59 -5.98
CA LYS A 255 -24.19 14.79 -6.48
C LYS A 255 -23.91 15.12 -7.95
N GLY A 256 -23.14 14.30 -8.64
CA GLY A 256 -22.90 14.41 -10.07
C GLY A 256 -21.62 15.14 -10.49
N ALA A 257 -20.76 15.58 -9.55
CA ALA A 257 -19.48 16.16 -9.90
C ALA A 257 -18.53 15.10 -10.47
N TYR A 258 -17.60 15.55 -11.30
CA TYR A 258 -16.41 14.77 -11.61
C TYR A 258 -15.48 14.75 -10.41
N ILE A 259 -14.76 13.65 -10.18
CA ILE A 259 -13.75 13.58 -9.10
C ILE A 259 -12.46 12.93 -9.57
N ILE A 260 -11.32 13.53 -9.21
CA ILE A 260 -10.01 12.91 -9.40
C ILE A 260 -9.68 12.14 -8.12
N SER A 261 -9.70 10.80 -8.21
CA SER A 261 -9.39 9.91 -7.09
C SER A 261 -9.11 8.48 -7.60
N GLY A 262 -8.94 7.54 -6.69
CA GLY A 262 -8.60 6.14 -7.00
C GLY A 262 -9.76 5.15 -6.85
N PRO A 263 -9.47 3.83 -7.00
CA PRO A 263 -10.47 2.76 -6.88
C PRO A 263 -11.21 2.75 -5.53
N TRP A 264 -10.57 3.25 -4.46
CA TRP A 264 -11.23 3.42 -3.16
C TRP A 264 -12.42 4.38 -3.22
N MET A 265 -12.36 5.45 -4.00
CA MET A 265 -13.46 6.38 -4.17
C MET A 265 -14.56 5.81 -5.05
N TYR A 266 -14.23 4.96 -6.02
CA TYR A 266 -15.20 4.16 -6.77
C TYR A 266 -16.02 3.26 -5.84
N ASN A 267 -15.38 2.66 -4.82
CA ASN A 267 -16.08 1.90 -3.79
C ASN A 267 -16.93 2.81 -2.89
N HIS A 268 -16.30 3.86 -2.34
CA HIS A 268 -16.95 4.75 -1.38
C HIS A 268 -18.14 5.55 -1.99
N GLY A 269 -18.13 5.78 -3.30
CA GLY A 269 -19.27 6.33 -4.03
C GLY A 269 -20.53 5.45 -4.01
N GLN A 270 -20.41 4.18 -3.65
CA GLN A 270 -21.50 3.22 -3.50
C GLN A 270 -22.06 3.15 -2.06
N ASP A 271 -21.44 3.83 -1.11
CA ASP A 271 -21.83 3.83 0.29
C ASP A 271 -22.92 4.90 0.56
N THR A 272 -23.72 4.66 1.60
CA THR A 272 -24.58 5.70 2.16
C THR A 272 -23.74 6.64 3.02
N ILE A 273 -23.60 7.88 2.57
CA ILE A 273 -22.80 8.89 3.27
C ILE A 273 -23.68 9.69 4.24
N SER A 274 -23.32 9.70 5.50
CA SER A 274 -24.03 10.45 6.54
C SER A 274 -24.07 11.94 6.20
N GLY A 275 -25.26 12.54 6.26
CA GLY A 275 -25.44 13.95 5.92
C GLY A 275 -25.44 14.29 4.42
N CYS A 276 -25.26 13.31 3.54
CA CYS A 276 -25.36 13.50 2.10
C CYS A 276 -26.83 13.39 1.63
N SER A 277 -27.30 14.36 0.87
CA SER A 277 -28.66 14.34 0.30
C SER A 277 -28.77 13.48 -0.97
N ALA A 278 -27.65 13.12 -1.59
CA ALA A 278 -27.62 12.27 -2.78
C ALA A 278 -27.72 10.78 -2.41
N LYS A 279 -28.26 9.98 -3.33
CA LYS A 279 -28.30 8.53 -3.17
C LYS A 279 -26.94 7.91 -3.56
N PRO A 280 -26.54 6.80 -2.92
CA PRO A 280 -25.40 5.98 -3.36
C PRO A 280 -25.47 5.67 -4.87
N LEU A 281 -24.33 5.59 -5.50
CA LEU A 281 -24.21 5.18 -6.90
C LEU A 281 -24.09 3.65 -6.99
N LYS A 282 -24.66 3.08 -8.05
CA LYS A 282 -24.32 1.71 -8.44
C LYS A 282 -23.01 1.71 -9.22
N ALA A 283 -22.28 0.60 -9.22
CA ALA A 283 -21.08 0.44 -10.04
C ALA A 283 -21.31 0.77 -11.53
N SER A 284 -22.48 0.40 -12.08
CA SER A 284 -22.88 0.70 -13.47
C SER A 284 -23.15 2.19 -13.75
N GLU A 285 -23.42 2.97 -12.70
CA GLU A 285 -23.69 4.41 -12.78
C GLU A 285 -22.41 5.25 -12.68
N MET A 286 -21.25 4.62 -12.51
CA MET A 286 -19.95 5.30 -12.52
C MET A 286 -19.17 5.01 -13.80
N GLY A 287 -18.39 5.97 -14.25
CA GLY A 287 -17.43 5.84 -15.33
C GLY A 287 -16.05 6.26 -14.88
N ILE A 288 -15.03 5.70 -15.54
CA ILE A 288 -13.63 6.02 -15.32
C ILE A 288 -13.05 6.53 -16.63
N ALA A 289 -12.29 7.61 -16.56
CA ALA A 289 -11.65 8.25 -17.71
C ALA A 289 -10.23 8.74 -17.36
N PRO A 290 -9.37 8.97 -18.36
CA PRO A 290 -8.11 9.68 -18.16
C PRO A 290 -8.35 11.10 -17.61
N ILE A 291 -7.43 11.59 -16.79
CA ILE A 291 -7.46 12.97 -16.28
C ILE A 291 -7.01 13.91 -17.40
N PRO A 292 -7.81 14.90 -17.81
CA PRO A 292 -7.39 15.88 -18.80
C PRO A 292 -6.24 16.76 -18.31
N SER A 293 -5.36 17.18 -19.21
CA SER A 293 -4.28 18.12 -18.88
C SER A 293 -4.84 19.53 -18.64
N LEU A 294 -4.34 20.19 -17.59
CA LEU A 294 -4.59 21.61 -17.33
C LEU A 294 -3.41 22.47 -17.79
N GLY A 295 -2.18 22.09 -17.49
CA GLY A 295 -0.97 22.85 -17.80
C GLY A 295 -0.36 22.58 -19.19
N GLY A 296 -1.03 21.81 -20.04
CA GLY A 296 -0.62 21.52 -21.41
C GLY A 296 0.41 20.41 -21.57
N LYS A 297 0.96 19.85 -20.48
CA LYS A 297 1.81 18.65 -20.52
C LYS A 297 0.98 17.40 -20.30
N LYS A 298 1.51 16.26 -20.74
CA LYS A 298 0.88 14.96 -20.52
C LYS A 298 0.74 14.67 -19.04
N VAL A 299 -0.45 14.28 -18.61
CA VAL A 299 -0.70 13.89 -17.21
C VAL A 299 0.02 12.57 -16.91
N SER A 300 0.74 12.55 -15.79
CA SER A 300 1.41 11.37 -15.24
C SER A 300 1.17 11.37 -13.74
N GLN A 301 0.14 10.65 -13.32
CA GLN A 301 -0.19 10.46 -11.93
C GLN A 301 0.68 9.37 -11.29
N PHE A 302 0.65 9.27 -9.97
CA PHE A 302 1.27 8.16 -9.28
C PHE A 302 0.46 6.86 -9.42
N SER A 303 1.17 5.75 -9.44
CA SER A 303 0.61 4.44 -9.16
C SER A 303 1.16 3.90 -7.84
N GLY A 304 0.29 3.27 -7.07
CA GLY A 304 0.60 2.58 -5.85
C GLY A 304 0.52 1.07 -6.02
N VAL A 305 1.26 0.36 -5.18
CA VAL A 305 1.09 -1.08 -4.99
C VAL A 305 0.95 -1.34 -3.51
N TYR A 306 -0.10 -2.02 -3.11
CA TYR A 306 -0.28 -2.49 -1.75
C TYR A 306 0.35 -3.86 -1.58
N GLY A 307 0.85 -4.13 -0.38
CA GLY A 307 1.48 -5.40 -0.07
C GLY A 307 1.56 -5.71 1.42
N TYR A 308 2.00 -6.92 1.71
CA TYR A 308 2.25 -7.39 3.07
C TYR A 308 3.74 -7.44 3.34
N TRP A 309 4.17 -6.86 4.45
CA TRP A 309 5.52 -7.03 4.99
C TRP A 309 5.50 -8.02 6.14
N MET A 310 6.55 -8.83 6.19
CA MET A 310 6.82 -9.72 7.31
C MET A 310 7.73 -9.02 8.32
N SER A 311 7.34 -9.03 9.58
CA SER A 311 8.18 -8.49 10.66
C SER A 311 9.54 -9.18 10.72
N SER A 312 10.60 -8.42 10.98
CA SER A 312 11.96 -8.96 11.17
C SER A 312 12.06 -9.92 12.37
N LYS A 313 11.10 -9.91 13.28
CA LYS A 313 11.04 -10.79 14.47
C LYS A 313 10.42 -12.15 14.22
N VAL A 314 9.81 -12.40 13.05
CA VAL A 314 9.18 -13.68 12.72
C VAL A 314 10.20 -14.82 12.62
N SER A 315 11.42 -14.53 12.17
CA SER A 315 12.46 -15.55 12.07
C SER A 315 12.75 -16.19 13.43
N GLY A 316 12.66 -17.52 13.48
CA GLY A 316 12.86 -18.29 14.71
C GLY A 316 11.63 -18.36 15.64
N GLN A 317 10.52 -17.71 15.31
CA GLN A 317 9.28 -17.82 16.09
C GLN A 317 8.54 -19.15 15.78
N PRO A 318 7.80 -19.71 16.74
CA PRO A 318 7.05 -20.96 16.55
C PRO A 318 6.04 -20.89 15.38
N ASN A 319 5.50 -19.71 15.08
CA ASN A 319 4.51 -19.49 14.02
C ASN A 319 5.11 -19.12 12.66
N ALA A 320 6.43 -19.08 12.51
CA ALA A 320 7.10 -18.64 11.25
C ALA A 320 6.61 -19.40 10.01
N VAL A 321 6.35 -20.71 10.13
CA VAL A 321 5.79 -21.53 9.03
C VAL A 321 4.37 -21.07 8.67
N SER A 322 3.53 -20.78 9.66
CA SER A 322 2.16 -20.29 9.47
C SER A 322 2.15 -18.92 8.82
N VAL A 323 3.03 -18.02 9.27
CA VAL A 323 3.22 -16.68 8.66
C VAL A 323 3.63 -16.79 7.20
N GLY A 324 4.60 -17.67 6.89
CA GLY A 324 5.05 -17.91 5.51
C GLY A 324 3.94 -18.48 4.60
N LYS A 325 3.04 -19.32 5.14
CA LYS A 325 1.86 -19.81 4.40
C LYS A 325 0.89 -18.68 4.08
N VAL A 326 0.54 -17.84 5.08
CA VAL A 326 -0.35 -16.68 4.90
C VAL A 326 0.25 -15.72 3.88
N LEU A 327 1.54 -15.40 4.00
CA LEU A 327 2.21 -14.49 3.07
C LEU A 327 2.20 -15.01 1.61
N ARG A 328 2.38 -16.31 1.39
CA ARG A 328 2.24 -16.90 0.05
C ARG A 328 0.80 -16.88 -0.46
N TYR A 329 -0.17 -17.10 0.43
CA TYR A 329 -1.59 -17.06 0.05
C TYR A 329 -2.00 -15.67 -0.44
N VAL A 330 -1.63 -14.59 0.25
CA VAL A 330 -1.98 -13.23 -0.18
C VAL A 330 -1.34 -12.85 -1.52
N GLY A 331 -0.23 -13.48 -1.91
CA GLY A 331 0.38 -13.33 -3.25
C GLY A 331 -0.28 -14.19 -4.34
N SER A 332 -1.20 -15.11 -4.01
CA SER A 332 -1.83 -16.02 -4.95
C SER A 332 -2.89 -15.35 -5.81
N ALA A 333 -3.20 -15.95 -6.97
CA ALA A 333 -4.30 -15.50 -7.83
C ALA A 333 -5.65 -15.62 -7.12
N ASP A 334 -5.87 -16.70 -6.36
CA ASP A 334 -7.13 -16.96 -5.64
C ASP A 334 -7.45 -15.85 -4.66
N PHE A 335 -6.48 -15.45 -3.82
CA PHE A 335 -6.67 -14.35 -2.89
C PHE A 335 -6.95 -13.04 -3.62
N GLN A 336 -6.16 -12.69 -4.63
CA GLN A 336 -6.28 -11.42 -5.32
C GLN A 336 -7.57 -11.31 -6.14
N LEU A 337 -8.08 -12.43 -6.69
CA LEU A 337 -9.41 -12.48 -7.31
C LEU A 337 -10.54 -12.35 -6.28
N ALA A 338 -10.41 -13.01 -5.13
CA ALA A 338 -11.38 -12.86 -4.05
C ALA A 338 -11.41 -11.41 -3.54
N LEU A 339 -10.25 -10.78 -3.38
CA LEU A 339 -10.11 -9.39 -2.98
C LEU A 339 -10.67 -8.42 -4.03
N ASN A 340 -10.44 -8.70 -5.33
CA ASN A 340 -11.04 -7.94 -6.42
C ASN A 340 -12.58 -7.98 -6.35
N LYS A 341 -13.17 -9.15 -6.11
CA LYS A 341 -14.63 -9.31 -5.98
C LYS A 341 -15.20 -8.64 -4.74
N ALA A 342 -14.46 -8.61 -3.63
CA ALA A 342 -14.91 -8.05 -2.36
C ALA A 342 -14.76 -6.53 -2.26
N GLY A 343 -13.69 -5.98 -2.86
CA GLY A 343 -13.29 -4.60 -2.64
C GLY A 343 -12.86 -3.85 -3.91
N ASN A 344 -13.11 -4.40 -5.10
CA ASN A 344 -12.72 -3.79 -6.38
C ASN A 344 -11.23 -3.43 -6.47
N ASN A 345 -10.35 -4.16 -5.77
CA ASN A 345 -8.91 -3.98 -5.86
C ASN A 345 -8.38 -4.56 -7.17
N ILE A 346 -7.46 -3.86 -7.84
CA ILE A 346 -6.89 -4.31 -9.11
C ILE A 346 -5.76 -5.29 -8.85
N PRO A 347 -5.88 -6.58 -9.22
CA PRO A 347 -4.84 -7.57 -8.96
C PRO A 347 -3.51 -7.22 -9.62
N VAL A 348 -2.40 -7.58 -8.96
CA VAL A 348 -1.04 -7.49 -9.53
C VAL A 348 -0.47 -8.85 -9.88
N ASN A 349 -1.07 -9.94 -9.41
CA ASN A 349 -0.79 -11.28 -9.90
C ASN A 349 -1.34 -11.41 -11.31
N GLN A 350 -0.47 -11.73 -12.29
CA GLN A 350 -0.81 -11.73 -13.72
C GLN A 350 -1.92 -12.74 -14.07
N ASP A 351 -2.03 -13.84 -13.32
CA ASP A 351 -3.10 -14.81 -13.54
C ASP A 351 -4.44 -14.24 -13.07
N ALA A 352 -4.47 -13.58 -11.90
CA ALA A 352 -5.65 -12.92 -11.40
C ALA A 352 -6.07 -11.73 -12.28
N LEU A 353 -5.10 -10.94 -12.74
CA LEU A 353 -5.37 -9.78 -13.61
C LEU A 353 -6.04 -10.19 -14.93
N ARG A 354 -5.61 -11.33 -15.54
CA ARG A 354 -6.23 -11.86 -16.75
C ARG A 354 -7.69 -12.33 -16.54
N LEU A 355 -8.04 -12.72 -15.33
CA LEU A 355 -9.38 -13.21 -14.96
C LEU A 355 -10.30 -12.10 -14.43
N MET A 356 -9.80 -10.88 -14.28
CA MET A 356 -10.62 -9.73 -13.85
C MET A 356 -11.61 -9.35 -14.94
N SER A 357 -12.90 -9.30 -14.60
CA SER A 357 -14.00 -9.03 -15.54
C SER A 357 -14.60 -7.62 -15.42
N ASP A 358 -14.29 -6.86 -14.36
CA ASP A 358 -14.84 -5.51 -14.15
C ASP A 358 -14.23 -4.51 -15.14
N LYS A 359 -15.06 -3.97 -16.02
CA LYS A 359 -14.67 -3.00 -17.06
C LYS A 359 -14.25 -1.65 -16.48
N ASN A 360 -14.82 -1.22 -15.37
CA ASN A 360 -14.46 0.06 -14.73
C ASN A 360 -13.08 -0.05 -14.07
N LEU A 361 -12.79 -1.18 -13.44
CA LEU A 361 -11.45 -1.42 -12.88
C LEU A 361 -10.38 -1.54 -13.98
N ALA A 362 -10.72 -2.18 -15.11
CA ALA A 362 -9.84 -2.18 -16.28
C ALA A 362 -9.61 -0.76 -16.83
N ALA A 363 -10.62 0.12 -16.77
CA ALA A 363 -10.50 1.51 -17.19
C ALA A 363 -9.57 2.35 -16.30
N PHE A 364 -9.45 2.04 -14.99
CA PHE A 364 -8.39 2.63 -14.15
C PHE A 364 -6.99 2.29 -14.69
N GLY A 365 -6.75 1.03 -15.08
CA GLY A 365 -5.49 0.63 -15.71
C GLY A 365 -5.21 1.40 -17.01
N GLN A 366 -6.23 1.61 -17.84
CA GLN A 366 -6.11 2.41 -19.08
C GLN A 366 -5.84 3.89 -18.78
N ALA A 367 -6.57 4.47 -17.83
CA ALA A 367 -6.34 5.85 -17.37
C ALA A 367 -4.95 6.04 -16.78
N GLY A 368 -4.41 5.00 -16.14
CA GLY A 368 -3.08 4.95 -15.53
C GLY A 368 -1.94 4.51 -16.45
N VAL A 369 -2.13 4.45 -17.77
CA VAL A 369 -1.10 4.00 -18.73
C VAL A 369 0.22 4.79 -18.61
N ASN A 370 0.15 6.03 -18.17
CA ASN A 370 1.29 6.91 -17.93
C ASN A 370 1.61 7.09 -16.43
N ALA A 371 0.93 6.36 -15.56
CA ALA A 371 1.18 6.44 -14.14
C ALA A 371 2.59 5.93 -13.81
N LEU A 372 3.24 6.60 -12.88
CA LEU A 372 4.59 6.28 -12.43
C LEU A 372 4.51 5.65 -11.04
N PRO A 373 5.11 4.47 -10.81
CA PRO A 373 5.24 3.93 -9.47
C PRO A 373 5.91 4.96 -8.55
N MET A 374 5.34 5.19 -7.38
CA MET A 374 5.97 6.04 -6.37
C MET A 374 7.34 5.45 -5.99
N PRO A 375 8.38 6.27 -5.77
CA PRO A 375 9.62 5.75 -5.21
C PRO A 375 9.41 5.33 -3.74
N SER A 376 10.16 4.32 -3.30
CA SER A 376 10.10 3.79 -1.94
C SER A 376 11.34 4.19 -1.13
N TYR A 377 11.70 5.46 -1.16
CA TYR A 377 12.86 5.98 -0.43
C TYR A 377 12.61 6.04 1.08
N VAL A 378 13.66 5.89 1.88
CA VAL A 378 13.60 5.97 3.35
C VAL A 378 13.01 7.31 3.85
N PHE A 379 13.14 8.37 3.07
CA PHE A 379 12.70 9.72 3.39
C PHE A 379 11.35 10.13 2.77
N MET A 380 10.60 9.22 2.18
CA MET A 380 9.29 9.55 1.54
C MET A 380 8.35 10.28 2.48
N ASP A 381 8.32 9.90 3.76
CA ASP A 381 7.51 10.57 4.78
C ASP A 381 7.82 12.08 4.90
N THR A 382 9.10 12.44 4.87
CA THR A 382 9.55 13.84 4.89
C THR A 382 9.05 14.59 3.64
N VAL A 383 9.06 13.94 2.48
CA VAL A 383 8.62 14.54 1.21
C VAL A 383 7.11 14.77 1.23
N TRP A 384 6.32 13.74 1.57
CA TRP A 384 4.87 13.85 1.68
C TRP A 384 4.46 14.99 2.63
N SER A 385 5.06 15.03 3.82
CA SER A 385 4.76 16.04 4.84
C SER A 385 5.10 17.45 4.37
N LYS A 386 6.32 17.69 3.87
CA LYS A 386 6.77 19.06 3.54
C LYS A 386 6.11 19.61 2.27
N ILE A 387 6.01 18.80 1.21
CA ILE A 387 5.34 19.22 -0.03
C ILE A 387 3.84 19.37 0.21
N GLY A 388 3.21 18.41 0.88
CA GLY A 388 1.79 18.47 1.21
C GLY A 388 1.43 19.68 2.04
N SER A 389 2.18 19.98 3.11
CA SER A 389 1.94 21.19 3.92
C SER A 389 2.09 22.48 3.13
N ALA A 390 3.02 22.53 2.16
CA ALA A 390 3.16 23.69 1.28
C ALA A 390 1.96 23.85 0.33
N GLU A 391 1.50 22.76 -0.30
CA GLU A 391 0.30 22.76 -1.14
C GLU A 391 -0.95 23.19 -0.33
N ALA A 392 -1.14 22.62 0.86
CA ALA A 392 -2.24 22.98 1.76
C ALA A 392 -2.20 24.45 2.15
N ALA A 393 -1.03 24.97 2.50
CA ALA A 393 -0.86 26.39 2.86
C ALA A 393 -1.17 27.32 1.68
N ILE A 394 -0.75 26.98 0.47
CA ILE A 394 -1.05 27.75 -0.74
C ILE A 394 -2.54 27.71 -1.05
N LEU A 395 -3.16 26.54 -1.03
CA LEU A 395 -4.62 26.38 -1.20
C LEU A 395 -5.43 27.16 -0.17
N ALA A 396 -4.95 27.21 1.08
CA ALA A 396 -5.60 27.96 2.17
C ALA A 396 -5.31 29.48 2.13
N GLY A 397 -4.40 29.96 1.26
CA GLY A 397 -3.93 31.35 1.25
C GLY A 397 -3.05 31.73 2.44
N LYS A 398 -2.44 30.74 3.09
CA LYS A 398 -1.56 30.90 4.26
C LYS A 398 -0.09 30.81 3.84
N TYR A 399 0.35 31.72 3.00
CA TYR A 399 1.74 31.79 2.50
C TYR A 399 2.23 33.25 2.48
N THR A 400 3.56 33.42 2.45
CA THR A 400 4.21 34.75 2.37
C THR A 400 4.98 34.89 1.06
N GLY A 401 5.01 36.07 0.47
CA GLY A 401 5.62 36.32 -0.83
C GLY A 401 4.75 35.80 -1.97
N THR A 402 5.37 35.37 -3.06
CA THR A 402 4.65 34.74 -4.17
C THR A 402 4.39 33.26 -3.87
N PRO A 403 3.30 32.67 -4.40
CA PRO A 403 3.03 31.23 -4.23
C PRO A 403 4.19 30.35 -4.73
N GLY A 404 4.82 30.73 -5.84
CA GLY A 404 5.96 30.01 -6.41
C GLY A 404 7.20 30.06 -5.52
N ASP A 405 7.54 31.23 -4.96
CA ASP A 405 8.65 31.35 -4.00
C ASP A 405 8.41 30.54 -2.73
N PHE A 406 7.17 30.55 -2.25
CA PHE A 406 6.78 29.75 -1.08
C PHE A 406 6.96 28.25 -1.35
N LEU A 407 6.47 27.76 -2.50
CA LEU A 407 6.64 26.36 -2.89
C LEU A 407 8.13 26.00 -3.03
N ARG A 408 8.93 26.80 -3.74
CA ARG A 408 10.38 26.56 -3.92
C ARG A 408 11.13 26.51 -2.58
N LYS A 409 10.82 27.39 -1.64
CA LYS A 409 11.41 27.35 -0.28
C LYS A 409 11.07 26.06 0.45
N ALA A 410 9.82 25.58 0.36
CA ALA A 410 9.42 24.31 0.94
C ALA A 410 10.14 23.12 0.30
N VAL A 411 10.28 23.14 -1.03
CA VAL A 411 11.03 22.12 -1.79
C VAL A 411 12.51 22.12 -1.40
N ALA A 412 13.14 23.29 -1.29
CA ALA A 412 14.53 23.39 -0.84
C ALA A 412 14.74 22.87 0.57
N ALA A 413 13.81 23.19 1.50
CA ALA A 413 13.83 22.66 2.86
C ALA A 413 13.58 21.14 2.93
N ALA A 414 12.76 20.60 2.02
CA ALA A 414 12.57 19.16 1.89
C ALA A 414 13.84 18.49 1.35
N GLN A 415 14.45 19.06 0.31
CA GLN A 415 15.71 18.56 -0.30
C GLN A 415 16.84 18.54 0.73
N ALA A 416 17.05 19.64 1.45
CA ALA A 416 18.07 19.70 2.49
C ALA A 416 17.88 18.59 3.57
N ALA A 417 16.62 18.30 3.94
CA ALA A 417 16.33 17.23 4.90
C ALA A 417 16.53 15.82 4.30
N ILE A 418 16.46 15.65 2.98
CA ILE A 418 16.79 14.41 2.27
C ILE A 418 18.30 14.21 2.22
N ASP A 419 19.05 15.25 1.89
CA ASP A 419 20.50 15.20 1.69
C ASP A 419 21.28 14.90 2.99
N THR A 420 20.62 14.99 4.15
CA THR A 420 21.18 14.64 5.46
C THR A 420 20.90 13.20 5.90
N LYS A 421 20.15 12.44 5.13
CA LYS A 421 19.76 11.03 5.42
C LYS A 421 20.45 10.05 4.49
#